data_63e3c0ec91838bb17b3579c52aab7ce3
#
_entry.id   63e3c0ec91838bb17b3579c52aab7ce3
#
_cell.length_a   1.000
_cell.length_b   1.000
_cell.length_c   1.000
_cell.angle_alpha   90.00
_cell.angle_beta   90.00
_cell.angle_gamma   90.00
#
_symmetry.space_group_name_H-M   'P 1'
#
loop_
_entity.id
_entity.type
_entity.pdbx_description
1 polymer ?
#
loop_
_entity_poly.entity_id
_entity_poly.type
_entity_poly.pdbx_seq_one_letter_code
_entity_poly.pdbx_strand_id
1 'polypeptide(L)'
;MSNQLTELQVARVVAEVTRQTQLRELKERELLDREQVVQILEELSLPVELLDPAMHELERREAEAAELARQEKARAAERRRRFLLIGSGVAVLLVLILIVGVYVQRRSRVFADVTAVEPGRITRANDDGGNMGSVSRDGGELVYRVTLGRVPVAENLSLKCNWVNPDGRVVKQNSWETRTTDKDVWATACRHSLGASAQPGAWRVEMLLDDRVVSRTDFRVE
;
A
#
# COMPACT_ATOMS: atom_id res chain seq x y z
N MET A 1 25.70 13.46 -29.52
CA MET A 1 25.84 12.31 -28.61
C MET A 1 26.36 11.13 -29.45
N SER A 2 27.60 10.74 -29.28
CA SER A 2 28.23 9.65 -30.03
C SER A 2 27.68 8.32 -29.55
N ASN A 3 26.93 7.62 -30.41
CA ASN A 3 26.39 6.30 -30.14
C ASN A 3 27.53 5.27 -30.33
N GLN A 4 28.36 5.11 -29.31
CA GLN A 4 29.44 4.09 -29.33
C GLN A 4 28.80 2.73 -29.01
N LEU A 5 28.78 1.86 -30.00
CA LEU A 5 28.34 0.48 -29.85
C LEU A 5 29.52 -0.35 -29.29
N THR A 6 29.23 -1.25 -28.36
CA THR A 6 30.20 -2.22 -27.87
C THR A 6 30.51 -3.24 -28.96
N GLU A 7 31.73 -3.87 -28.95
CA GLU A 7 32.12 -4.91 -29.92
C GLU A 7 31.06 -6.03 -30.04
N LEU A 8 30.46 -6.41 -28.94
CA LEU A 8 29.39 -7.45 -28.89
C LEU A 8 28.09 -6.99 -29.57
N GLN A 9 27.78 -5.70 -29.50
CA GLN A 9 26.61 -5.12 -30.21
C GLN A 9 26.89 -5.02 -31.72
N VAL A 10 28.12 -4.65 -32.12
CA VAL A 10 28.53 -4.62 -33.52
C VAL A 10 28.46 -6.01 -34.13
N ALA A 11 29.01 -7.05 -33.45
CA ALA A 11 28.93 -8.43 -33.90
C ALA A 11 27.47 -8.91 -34.12
N ARG A 12 26.56 -8.57 -33.23
CA ARG A 12 25.11 -8.89 -33.38
C ARG A 12 24.45 -8.17 -34.55
N VAL A 13 24.78 -6.90 -34.76
CA VAL A 13 24.26 -6.12 -35.90
C VAL A 13 24.77 -6.71 -37.21
N VAL A 14 26.06 -7.04 -37.30
CA VAL A 14 26.64 -7.67 -38.49
C VAL A 14 25.99 -9.02 -38.78
N ALA A 15 25.80 -9.89 -37.78
CA ALA A 15 25.14 -11.17 -37.95
C ALA A 15 23.68 -11.00 -38.44
N GLU A 16 22.95 -10.03 -37.92
CA GLU A 16 21.56 -9.78 -38.33
C GLU A 16 21.48 -9.22 -39.76
N VAL A 17 22.36 -8.29 -40.13
CA VAL A 17 22.46 -7.76 -41.51
C VAL A 17 22.78 -8.87 -42.49
N THR A 18 23.75 -9.73 -42.18
CA THR A 18 24.10 -10.88 -43.02
C THR A 18 22.92 -11.82 -43.22
N ARG A 19 22.21 -12.14 -42.15
CA ARG A 19 21.01 -12.96 -42.23
C ARG A 19 19.93 -12.34 -43.10
N GLN A 20 19.67 -11.04 -42.98
CA GLN A 20 18.69 -10.33 -43.80
C GLN A 20 19.11 -10.27 -45.27
N THR A 21 20.40 -10.13 -45.59
CA THR A 21 20.91 -10.15 -46.95
C THR A 21 20.70 -11.53 -47.58
N GLN A 22 21.05 -12.60 -46.88
CA GLN A 22 20.80 -13.98 -47.35
C GLN A 22 19.35 -14.27 -47.60
N LEU A 23 18.43 -13.80 -46.73
CA LEU A 23 16.99 -13.96 -46.93
C LEU A 23 16.49 -13.16 -48.13
N ARG A 24 17.03 -12.01 -48.45
CA ARG A 24 16.73 -11.24 -49.64
C ARG A 24 17.19 -11.98 -50.93
N GLU A 25 18.42 -12.43 -50.94
CA GLU A 25 19.00 -13.18 -52.09
C GLU A 25 18.19 -14.47 -52.37
N LEU A 26 17.75 -15.18 -51.31
CA LEU A 26 16.89 -16.37 -51.49
C LEU A 26 15.54 -15.99 -52.08
N LYS A 27 14.91 -14.90 -51.60
CA LYS A 27 13.65 -14.42 -52.15
C LYS A 27 13.76 -13.99 -53.62
N GLU A 28 14.82 -13.29 -53.97
CA GLU A 28 15.07 -12.84 -55.34
C GLU A 28 15.31 -14.02 -56.30
N ARG A 29 15.87 -15.13 -55.83
CA ARG A 29 16.07 -16.37 -56.63
C ARG A 29 14.77 -17.18 -56.79
N GLU A 30 13.82 -17.01 -55.87
CA GLU A 30 12.50 -17.72 -55.93
C GLU A 30 11.42 -16.94 -56.72
N LEU A 31 11.72 -15.68 -57.11
CA LEU A 31 10.76 -14.90 -57.94
C LEU A 31 10.78 -15.42 -59.36
N LEU A 32 9.75 -16.15 -59.70
CA LEU A 32 9.47 -16.52 -61.12
C LEU A 32 8.89 -15.30 -61.83
N ASP A 33 9.44 -15.00 -63.02
CA ASP A 33 8.86 -13.97 -63.85
C ASP A 33 7.52 -14.44 -64.41
N ARG A 34 6.62 -13.50 -64.75
CA ARG A 34 5.30 -13.80 -65.29
C ARG A 34 5.37 -14.72 -66.52
N GLU A 35 6.35 -14.52 -67.41
CA GLU A 35 6.58 -15.33 -68.58
C GLU A 35 6.91 -16.80 -68.24
N GLN A 36 7.69 -17.02 -67.20
CA GLN A 36 8.03 -18.35 -66.69
C GLN A 36 6.79 -19.04 -66.09
N VAL A 37 5.93 -18.30 -65.38
CA VAL A 37 4.66 -18.85 -64.85
C VAL A 37 3.72 -19.25 -65.99
N VAL A 38 3.61 -18.45 -67.06
CA VAL A 38 2.81 -18.75 -68.24
C VAL A 38 3.33 -20.02 -68.91
N GLN A 39 4.65 -20.17 -69.11
CA GLN A 39 5.26 -21.36 -69.67
C GLN A 39 4.95 -22.62 -68.85
N ILE A 40 5.05 -22.53 -67.53
CA ILE A 40 4.73 -23.63 -66.59
C ILE A 40 3.25 -24.02 -66.74
N LEU A 41 2.33 -23.05 -66.84
CA LEU A 41 0.91 -23.32 -67.01
C LEU A 41 0.61 -24.03 -68.36
N GLU A 42 1.27 -23.63 -69.46
CA GLU A 42 1.15 -24.25 -70.76
C GLU A 42 1.67 -25.71 -70.73
N GLU A 43 2.84 -25.95 -70.09
CA GLU A 43 3.38 -27.29 -69.91
C GLU A 43 2.43 -28.22 -69.13
N LEU A 44 1.72 -27.66 -68.14
CA LEU A 44 0.73 -28.37 -67.33
C LEU A 44 -0.65 -28.47 -67.98
N SER A 45 -0.81 -27.92 -69.18
CA SER A 45 -2.10 -27.85 -69.90
C SER A 45 -3.20 -27.13 -69.13
N LEU A 46 -2.82 -26.09 -68.29
CA LEU A 46 -3.76 -25.27 -67.58
C LEU A 46 -4.10 -24.00 -68.36
N PRO A 47 -5.34 -23.46 -68.21
CA PRO A 47 -5.77 -22.27 -68.91
C PRO A 47 -5.03 -21.03 -68.43
N VAL A 48 -4.22 -20.40 -69.26
CA VAL A 48 -3.42 -19.19 -68.94
C VAL A 48 -4.33 -18.01 -68.62
N GLU A 49 -5.56 -17.97 -69.12
CA GLU A 49 -6.57 -16.93 -68.90
C GLU A 49 -6.93 -16.77 -67.39
N LEU A 50 -6.72 -17.80 -66.57
CA LEU A 50 -7.02 -17.79 -65.15
C LEU A 50 -5.85 -17.26 -64.32
N LEU A 51 -4.70 -16.94 -64.91
CA LEU A 51 -3.52 -16.44 -64.18
C LEU A 51 -3.80 -15.12 -63.49
N ASP A 52 -4.34 -14.12 -64.17
CA ASP A 52 -4.60 -12.80 -63.61
C ASP A 52 -5.66 -12.82 -62.48
N PRO A 53 -6.83 -13.50 -62.67
CA PRO A 53 -7.74 -13.69 -61.54
C PRO A 53 -7.14 -14.43 -60.34
N ALA A 54 -6.31 -15.44 -60.58
CA ALA A 54 -5.67 -16.21 -59.50
C ALA A 54 -4.62 -15.35 -58.73
N MET A 55 -3.85 -14.53 -59.43
CA MET A 55 -2.91 -13.60 -58.81
C MET A 55 -3.65 -12.55 -57.94
N HIS A 56 -4.72 -11.96 -58.45
CA HIS A 56 -5.52 -11.01 -57.64
C HIS A 56 -6.14 -11.66 -56.41
N GLU A 57 -6.60 -12.88 -56.51
CA GLU A 57 -7.16 -13.60 -55.38
C GLU A 57 -6.08 -13.95 -54.36
N LEU A 58 -4.85 -14.30 -54.79
CA LEU A 58 -3.72 -14.54 -53.93
C LEU A 58 -3.31 -13.27 -53.17
N GLU A 59 -3.15 -12.15 -53.88
CA GLU A 59 -2.85 -10.85 -53.29
C GLU A 59 -3.89 -10.43 -52.25
N ARG A 60 -5.18 -10.64 -52.55
CA ARG A 60 -6.26 -10.36 -51.60
C ARG A 60 -6.15 -11.21 -50.36
N ARG A 61 -5.90 -12.50 -50.46
CA ARG A 61 -5.73 -13.41 -49.31
C ARG A 61 -4.49 -13.05 -48.48
N GLU A 62 -3.41 -12.70 -49.15
CA GLU A 62 -2.19 -12.25 -48.45
C GLU A 62 -2.42 -10.93 -47.69
N ALA A 63 -3.15 -9.98 -48.29
CA ALA A 63 -3.52 -8.72 -47.64
C ALA A 63 -4.41 -8.99 -46.40
N GLU A 64 -5.46 -9.84 -46.55
CA GLU A 64 -6.33 -10.23 -45.44
C GLU A 64 -5.55 -10.93 -44.30
N ALA A 65 -4.67 -11.85 -44.66
CA ALA A 65 -3.81 -12.53 -43.69
C ALA A 65 -2.85 -11.58 -42.97
N ALA A 66 -2.28 -10.61 -43.71
CA ALA A 66 -1.42 -9.57 -43.13
C ALA A 66 -2.16 -8.65 -42.17
N GLU A 67 -3.41 -8.29 -42.49
CA GLU A 67 -4.25 -7.47 -41.59
C GLU A 67 -4.63 -8.24 -40.32
N LEU A 68 -5.01 -9.49 -40.40
CA LEU A 68 -5.30 -10.35 -39.27
C LEU A 68 -4.07 -10.46 -38.34
N ALA A 69 -2.89 -10.71 -38.93
CA ALA A 69 -1.63 -10.79 -38.16
C ALA A 69 -1.26 -9.46 -37.48
N ARG A 70 -1.57 -8.32 -38.13
CA ARG A 70 -1.39 -7.00 -37.49
C ARG A 70 -2.35 -6.80 -36.33
N GLN A 71 -3.62 -7.18 -36.48
CA GLN A 71 -4.63 -7.08 -35.41
C GLN A 71 -4.27 -7.95 -34.21
N GLU A 72 -3.81 -9.19 -34.45
CA GLU A 72 -3.36 -10.08 -33.37
C GLU A 72 -2.17 -9.51 -32.59
N LYS A 73 -1.18 -8.98 -33.29
CA LYS A 73 -0.02 -8.32 -32.68
C LYS A 73 -0.45 -7.10 -31.85
N ALA A 74 -1.38 -6.29 -32.37
CA ALA A 74 -1.90 -5.12 -31.64
C ALA A 74 -2.64 -5.54 -30.36
N ARG A 75 -3.51 -6.55 -30.45
CA ARG A 75 -4.22 -7.11 -29.26
C ARG A 75 -3.27 -7.71 -28.23
N ALA A 76 -2.23 -8.41 -28.69
CA ALA A 76 -1.21 -8.96 -27.78
C ALA A 76 -0.41 -7.87 -27.07
N ALA A 77 -0.03 -6.80 -27.78
CA ALA A 77 0.66 -5.64 -27.22
C ALA A 77 -0.22 -4.92 -26.19
N GLU A 78 -1.51 -4.73 -26.47
CA GLU A 78 -2.45 -4.10 -25.54
C GLU A 78 -2.66 -4.93 -24.26
N ARG A 79 -2.82 -6.24 -24.38
CA ARG A 79 -2.90 -7.15 -23.23
C ARG A 79 -1.64 -7.06 -22.37
N ARG A 80 -0.45 -7.09 -22.97
CA ARG A 80 0.82 -6.97 -22.26
C ARG A 80 0.94 -5.65 -21.52
N ARG A 81 0.51 -4.53 -22.13
CA ARG A 81 0.49 -3.21 -21.49
C ARG A 81 -0.45 -3.18 -20.30
N ARG A 82 -1.66 -3.75 -20.41
CA ARG A 82 -2.61 -3.85 -19.29
C ARG A 82 -2.05 -4.68 -18.12
N PHE A 83 -1.42 -5.82 -18.39
CA PHE A 83 -0.78 -6.63 -17.34
C PHE A 83 0.36 -5.90 -16.64
N LEU A 84 1.17 -5.12 -17.36
CA LEU A 84 2.24 -4.32 -16.75
C LEU A 84 1.68 -3.22 -15.85
N LEU A 85 0.61 -2.54 -16.25
CA LEU A 85 -0.02 -1.49 -15.44
C LEU A 85 -0.66 -2.06 -14.16
N ILE A 86 -1.36 -3.19 -14.26
CA ILE A 86 -1.97 -3.85 -13.10
C ILE A 86 -0.87 -4.37 -12.15
N GLY A 87 0.15 -5.03 -12.69
CA GLY A 87 1.26 -5.57 -11.90
C GLY A 87 2.03 -4.48 -11.14
N SER A 88 2.26 -3.32 -11.78
CA SER A 88 2.94 -2.19 -11.11
C SER A 88 2.08 -1.59 -9.98
N GLY A 89 0.77 -1.47 -10.16
CA GLY A 89 -0.14 -0.99 -9.12
C GLY A 89 -0.15 -1.88 -7.88
N VAL A 90 -0.21 -3.20 -8.08
CA VAL A 90 -0.17 -4.19 -6.98
C VAL A 90 1.17 -4.14 -6.25
N ALA A 91 2.30 -4.04 -6.97
CA ALA A 91 3.62 -3.94 -6.35
C ALA A 91 3.77 -2.69 -5.47
N VAL A 92 3.30 -1.53 -5.93
CA VAL A 92 3.31 -0.29 -5.14
C VAL A 92 2.46 -0.43 -3.89
N LEU A 93 1.26 -1.02 -4.00
CA LEU A 93 0.38 -1.24 -2.85
C LEU A 93 1.04 -2.15 -1.80
N LEU A 94 1.67 -3.23 -2.21
CA LEU A 94 2.38 -4.14 -1.30
C LEU A 94 3.55 -3.44 -0.58
N VAL A 95 4.31 -2.61 -1.29
CA VAL A 95 5.40 -1.82 -0.70
C VAL A 95 4.85 -0.84 0.35
N LEU A 96 3.75 -0.16 0.07
CA LEU A 96 3.11 0.75 1.02
C LEU A 96 2.62 0.02 2.27
N ILE A 97 1.98 -1.15 2.12
CA ILE A 97 1.54 -1.98 3.26
C ILE A 97 2.74 -2.40 4.11
N LEU A 98 3.85 -2.79 3.48
CA LEU A 98 5.09 -3.17 4.16
C LEU A 98 5.69 -2.00 4.96
N ILE A 99 5.75 -0.81 4.36
CA ILE A 99 6.25 0.41 5.02
C ILE A 99 5.39 0.75 6.24
N VAL A 100 4.05 0.75 6.08
CA VAL A 100 3.12 1.01 7.19
C VAL A 100 3.27 -0.05 8.28
N GLY A 101 3.36 -1.34 7.93
CA GLY A 101 3.57 -2.43 8.87
C GLY A 101 4.86 -2.28 9.68
N VAL A 102 5.97 -1.96 9.02
CA VAL A 102 7.26 -1.71 9.69
C VAL A 102 7.19 -0.49 10.60
N TYR A 103 6.52 0.58 10.15
CA TYR A 103 6.36 1.80 10.95
C TYR A 103 5.55 1.53 12.23
N VAL A 104 4.39 0.86 12.12
CA VAL A 104 3.55 0.49 13.27
C VAL A 104 4.31 -0.43 14.23
N GLN A 105 5.02 -1.43 13.72
CA GLN A 105 5.79 -2.36 14.54
C GLN A 105 6.95 -1.68 15.26
N ARG A 106 7.65 -0.74 14.62
CA ARG A 106 8.69 0.08 15.26
C ARG A 106 8.10 0.90 16.40
N ARG A 107 7.01 1.62 16.14
CA ARG A 107 6.33 2.44 17.15
C ARG A 107 5.89 1.60 18.33
N SER A 108 5.27 0.44 18.11
CA SER A 108 4.86 -0.46 19.19
C SER A 108 6.02 -0.93 20.07
N ARG A 109 7.19 -1.19 19.49
CA ARG A 109 8.38 -1.59 20.25
C ARG A 109 8.95 -0.45 21.09
N VAL A 110 9.01 0.76 20.55
CA VAL A 110 9.53 1.95 21.25
C VAL A 110 8.70 2.25 22.50
N PHE A 111 7.38 2.06 22.43
CA PHE A 111 6.48 2.33 23.56
C PHE A 111 6.17 1.09 24.42
N ALA A 112 6.69 -0.10 24.08
CA ALA A 112 6.38 -1.33 24.81
C ALA A 112 6.73 -1.26 26.29
N ASP A 113 7.83 -0.59 26.62
CA ASP A 113 8.37 -0.50 28.00
C ASP A 113 7.78 0.65 28.81
N VAL A 114 6.98 1.52 28.21
CA VAL A 114 6.34 2.62 28.94
C VAL A 114 5.27 2.06 29.86
N THR A 115 5.39 2.33 31.15
CA THR A 115 4.45 1.90 32.19
C THR A 115 4.23 3.02 33.21
N ALA A 116 3.16 2.95 33.96
CA ALA A 116 3.00 3.83 35.10
C ALA A 116 4.05 3.49 36.18
N VAL A 117 4.72 4.48 36.71
CA VAL A 117 5.70 4.34 37.81
C VAL A 117 5.00 3.98 39.13
N GLU A 118 3.81 4.56 39.32
CA GLU A 118 2.95 4.35 40.47
C GLU A 118 1.51 4.17 40.03
N PRO A 119 0.65 3.55 40.84
CA PRO A 119 -0.78 3.51 40.56
C PRO A 119 -1.32 4.93 40.33
N GLY A 120 -2.12 5.10 39.25
CA GLY A 120 -2.73 6.39 38.98
C GLY A 120 -3.63 6.85 40.16
N ARG A 121 -3.67 8.13 40.41
CA ARG A 121 -4.40 8.73 41.53
C ARG A 121 -5.57 9.56 41.04
N ILE A 122 -6.72 9.43 41.71
CA ILE A 122 -7.89 10.27 41.50
C ILE A 122 -7.90 11.34 42.57
N THR A 123 -7.94 12.60 42.13
CA THR A 123 -7.95 13.78 43.03
C THR A 123 -9.06 14.73 42.56
N ARG A 124 -9.38 15.74 43.38
CA ARG A 124 -10.17 16.91 42.94
C ARG A 124 -9.30 17.85 42.12
N ALA A 125 -9.92 18.69 41.30
CA ALA A 125 -9.19 19.66 40.46
C ALA A 125 -8.29 20.61 41.27
N ASN A 126 -8.72 21.00 42.44
CA ASN A 126 -8.02 21.96 43.35
C ASN A 126 -7.22 21.29 44.46
N ASP A 127 -7.15 19.96 44.49
CA ASP A 127 -6.44 19.20 45.50
C ASP A 127 -5.69 18.08 44.83
N ASP A 128 -4.37 18.08 44.94
CA ASP A 128 -3.48 17.07 44.36
C ASP A 128 -2.96 16.09 45.44
N GLY A 129 -3.44 16.18 46.66
CA GLY A 129 -3.09 15.30 47.78
C GLY A 129 -3.94 14.03 47.82
N GLY A 130 -3.26 12.88 47.94
CA GLY A 130 -3.92 11.61 48.19
C GLY A 130 -4.57 10.94 46.97
N ASN A 131 -5.24 9.82 47.22
CA ASN A 131 -6.04 9.10 46.25
C ASN A 131 -7.47 8.92 46.80
N MET A 132 -8.46 9.35 46.01
CA MET A 132 -9.88 9.24 46.41
C MET A 132 -10.43 7.88 45.97
N GLY A 133 -10.68 6.99 46.94
CA GLY A 133 -11.33 5.70 46.68
C GLY A 133 -12.86 5.81 46.54
N SER A 134 -13.46 6.87 47.06
CA SER A 134 -14.90 7.15 46.99
C SER A 134 -15.16 8.63 46.71
N VAL A 135 -16.17 8.94 45.92
CA VAL A 135 -16.52 10.26 45.43
C VAL A 135 -18.01 10.43 45.41
N SER A 136 -18.54 11.55 45.95
CA SER A 136 -19.92 11.93 45.75
C SER A 136 -20.23 12.37 44.33
N ARG A 137 -21.44 12.14 43.84
CA ARG A 137 -21.91 12.63 42.53
C ARG A 137 -21.74 14.11 42.33
N ASP A 138 -21.92 14.90 43.42
CA ASP A 138 -21.74 16.34 43.41
C ASP A 138 -20.29 16.74 43.63
N GLY A 139 -19.38 15.80 43.60
CA GLY A 139 -17.93 15.97 43.91
C GLY A 139 -17.13 16.90 43.00
N GLY A 140 -17.78 17.45 41.98
CA GLY A 140 -17.15 18.38 41.05
C GLY A 140 -16.22 17.70 40.02
N GLU A 141 -15.21 18.43 39.59
CA GLU A 141 -14.26 17.93 38.59
C GLU A 141 -13.22 17.01 39.24
N LEU A 142 -13.14 15.78 38.73
CA LEU A 142 -12.14 14.80 39.08
C LEU A 142 -10.97 14.85 38.08
N VAL A 143 -9.77 14.65 38.63
CA VAL A 143 -8.52 14.61 37.87
C VAL A 143 -7.85 13.27 38.11
N TYR A 144 -7.66 12.49 37.04
CA TYR A 144 -6.86 11.27 37.11
C TYR A 144 -5.45 11.58 36.70
N ARG A 145 -4.50 11.45 37.67
CA ARG A 145 -3.09 11.76 37.50
C ARG A 145 -2.26 10.50 37.42
N VAL A 146 -1.39 10.43 36.40
CA VAL A 146 -0.53 9.27 36.12
C VAL A 146 0.88 9.79 35.83
N THR A 147 1.88 9.13 36.41
CA THR A 147 3.29 9.35 36.08
C THR A 147 3.78 8.14 35.30
N LEU A 148 4.12 8.36 34.03
CA LEU A 148 4.67 7.36 33.14
C LEU A 148 6.19 7.32 33.28
N GLY A 149 6.77 6.12 33.33
CA GLY A 149 8.21 5.91 33.35
C GLY A 149 8.69 5.19 32.09
N ARG A 150 9.99 5.22 31.86
CA ARG A 150 10.64 4.67 30.67
C ARG A 150 10.09 5.24 29.37
N VAL A 151 9.74 6.51 29.41
CA VAL A 151 9.23 7.24 28.25
C VAL A 151 10.41 7.51 27.30
N PRO A 152 10.30 7.14 26.03
CA PRO A 152 11.36 7.44 25.06
C PRO A 152 11.50 8.95 24.87
N VAL A 153 12.75 9.45 24.93
CA VAL A 153 13.07 10.85 24.71
C VAL A 153 12.94 11.19 23.22
N ALA A 154 12.54 12.41 22.93
CA ALA A 154 12.32 12.95 21.59
C ALA A 154 11.12 12.34 20.83
N GLU A 155 10.16 11.72 21.54
CA GLU A 155 8.94 11.16 20.98
C GLU A 155 7.69 11.89 21.48
N ASN A 156 6.61 11.87 20.72
CA ASN A 156 5.30 12.35 21.13
C ASN A 156 4.44 11.18 21.59
N LEU A 157 3.82 11.30 22.76
CA LEU A 157 2.92 10.27 23.28
C LEU A 157 1.49 10.56 22.84
N SER A 158 0.85 9.59 22.22
CA SER A 158 -0.58 9.61 21.93
C SER A 158 -1.33 8.96 23.10
N LEU A 159 -1.93 9.80 23.92
CA LEU A 159 -2.59 9.39 25.16
C LEU A 159 -4.11 9.45 25.02
N LYS A 160 -4.77 8.45 25.59
CA LYS A 160 -6.23 8.41 25.76
C LYS A 160 -6.58 8.14 27.23
N CYS A 161 -7.68 8.67 27.68
CA CYS A 161 -8.19 8.43 29.02
C CYS A 161 -9.66 8.10 28.94
N ASN A 162 -10.03 6.92 29.41
CA ASN A 162 -11.40 6.42 29.42
C ASN A 162 -11.95 6.41 30.84
N TRP A 163 -13.11 7.03 31.03
CA TRP A 163 -13.90 6.94 32.24
C TRP A 163 -15.03 5.96 32.02
N VAL A 164 -15.05 4.88 32.77
CA VAL A 164 -15.93 3.74 32.58
C VAL A 164 -16.90 3.66 33.76
N ASN A 165 -18.20 3.62 33.47
CA ASN A 165 -19.26 3.52 34.47
C ASN A 165 -19.42 2.08 35.00
N PRO A 166 -20.28 1.83 36.04
CA PRO A 166 -20.52 0.50 36.57
C PRO A 166 -21.02 -0.53 35.55
N ASP A 167 -21.69 -0.09 34.47
CA ASP A 167 -22.13 -0.97 33.39
C ASP A 167 -21.05 -1.35 32.39
N GLY A 168 -19.80 -0.90 32.61
CA GLY A 168 -18.67 -1.15 31.71
C GLY A 168 -18.65 -0.26 30.46
N ARG A 169 -19.46 0.81 30.41
CA ARG A 169 -19.52 1.73 29.28
C ARG A 169 -18.57 2.91 29.48
N VAL A 170 -17.83 3.26 28.42
CA VAL A 170 -17.04 4.50 28.40
C VAL A 170 -17.99 5.69 28.29
N VAL A 171 -18.09 6.48 29.35
CA VAL A 171 -18.97 7.66 29.42
C VAL A 171 -18.23 8.94 29.04
N LYS A 172 -16.91 8.96 29.19
CA LYS A 172 -16.05 10.05 28.77
C LYS A 172 -14.73 9.50 28.28
N GLN A 173 -14.30 10.00 27.12
CA GLN A 173 -12.95 9.76 26.59
C GLN A 173 -12.28 11.09 26.32
N ASN A 174 -11.06 11.25 26.81
CA ASN A 174 -10.16 12.33 26.46
C ASN A 174 -9.04 11.75 25.58
N SER A 175 -8.61 12.49 24.56
CA SER A 175 -7.51 12.10 23.68
C SER A 175 -6.65 13.32 23.38
N TRP A 176 -5.32 13.16 23.47
CA TRP A 176 -4.36 14.23 23.19
C TRP A 176 -2.99 13.67 22.83
N GLU A 177 -2.20 14.49 22.17
CA GLU A 177 -0.78 14.22 21.97
C GLU A 177 0.04 15.13 22.88
N THR A 178 1.09 14.58 23.47
CA THR A 178 2.04 15.38 24.25
C THR A 178 2.93 16.17 23.30
N ARG A 179 3.60 17.19 23.86
CA ARG A 179 4.79 17.73 23.23
C ARG A 179 5.88 16.65 23.22
N THR A 180 6.89 16.85 22.39
CA THR A 180 8.08 16.00 22.37
C THR A 180 8.65 15.84 23.78
N THR A 181 8.83 14.62 24.21
CA THR A 181 9.32 14.29 25.55
C THR A 181 10.81 14.61 25.66
N ASP A 182 11.19 15.26 26.77
CA ASP A 182 12.58 15.63 27.10
C ASP A 182 13.17 14.79 28.24
N LYS A 183 12.34 13.92 28.85
CA LYS A 183 12.69 13.09 30.01
C LYS A 183 12.08 11.70 29.88
N ASP A 184 12.67 10.75 30.56
CA ASP A 184 12.20 9.36 30.67
C ASP A 184 11.02 9.18 31.64
N VAL A 185 10.65 10.24 32.37
CA VAL A 185 9.47 10.30 33.27
C VAL A 185 8.56 11.42 32.84
N TRP A 186 7.28 11.11 32.63
CA TRP A 186 6.29 12.05 32.15
C TRP A 186 5.02 12.03 32.98
N ALA A 187 4.73 13.17 33.67
CA ALA A 187 3.48 13.36 34.40
C ALA A 187 2.36 13.77 33.44
N THR A 188 1.23 13.11 33.52
CA THR A 188 0.04 13.37 32.68
C THR A 188 -1.23 13.28 33.52
N ALA A 189 -2.30 13.90 33.03
CA ALA A 189 -3.58 13.86 33.72
C ALA A 189 -4.76 14.00 32.72
N CYS A 190 -5.91 13.44 33.08
CA CYS A 190 -7.15 13.68 32.38
C CYS A 190 -8.24 14.07 33.39
N ARG A 191 -9.34 14.66 32.90
CA ARG A 191 -10.38 15.24 33.72
C ARG A 191 -11.76 14.76 33.33
N HIS A 192 -12.62 14.61 34.33
CA HIS A 192 -14.04 14.32 34.16
C HIS A 192 -14.86 14.95 35.27
N SER A 193 -15.94 15.64 34.91
CA SER A 193 -16.90 16.16 35.87
C SER A 193 -18.05 15.15 36.00
N LEU A 194 -18.25 14.63 37.21
CA LEU A 194 -19.43 13.87 37.53
C LEU A 194 -20.64 14.84 37.66
N GLY A 195 -21.78 14.42 37.17
CA GLY A 195 -23.03 15.16 37.32
C GLY A 195 -24.02 14.38 38.18
N ALA A 196 -25.12 15.01 38.57
CA ALA A 196 -26.22 14.38 39.36
C ALA A 196 -26.78 13.09 38.73
N SER A 197 -26.61 12.92 37.41
CA SER A 197 -26.99 11.72 36.68
C SER A 197 -25.93 10.61 36.68
N ALA A 198 -24.79 10.84 37.34
CA ALA A 198 -23.75 9.80 37.40
C ALA A 198 -24.27 8.58 38.17
N GLN A 199 -24.12 7.41 37.60
CA GLN A 199 -24.59 6.15 38.17
C GLN A 199 -23.77 5.83 39.43
N PRO A 200 -24.40 5.53 40.59
CA PRO A 200 -23.66 5.07 41.76
C PRO A 200 -23.08 3.67 41.52
N GLY A 201 -21.95 3.39 42.13
CA GLY A 201 -21.32 2.09 42.02
C GLY A 201 -19.81 2.13 41.72
N ALA A 202 -19.27 1.03 41.27
CA ALA A 202 -17.85 0.89 40.95
C ALA A 202 -17.54 1.49 39.57
N TRP A 203 -16.75 2.54 39.58
CA TRP A 203 -16.24 3.19 38.36
C TRP A 203 -14.78 2.83 38.16
N ARG A 204 -14.33 3.02 36.92
CA ARG A 204 -12.95 2.80 36.52
C ARG A 204 -12.48 3.93 35.64
N VAL A 205 -11.22 4.31 35.81
CA VAL A 205 -10.52 5.18 34.88
C VAL A 205 -9.30 4.49 34.34
N GLU A 206 -9.07 4.59 33.05
CA GLU A 206 -7.95 3.95 32.35
C GLU A 206 -7.19 4.98 31.54
N MET A 207 -5.86 4.99 31.69
CA MET A 207 -4.95 5.73 30.82
C MET A 207 -4.38 4.78 29.79
N LEU A 208 -4.47 5.15 28.52
CA LEU A 208 -3.97 4.35 27.39
C LEU A 208 -2.87 5.13 26.65
N LEU A 209 -1.88 4.41 26.18
CA LEU A 209 -0.85 4.87 25.26
C LEU A 209 -0.95 4.02 23.99
N ASP A 210 -1.23 4.64 22.85
CA ASP A 210 -1.45 3.95 21.57
C ASP A 210 -2.41 2.75 21.72
N ASP A 211 -3.57 2.94 22.38
CA ASP A 211 -4.60 1.92 22.67
C ASP A 211 -4.21 0.83 23.68
N ARG A 212 -2.99 0.84 24.24
CA ARG A 212 -2.56 -0.05 25.32
C ARG A 212 -2.80 0.59 26.68
N VAL A 213 -3.51 -0.07 27.58
CA VAL A 213 -3.71 0.40 28.95
C VAL A 213 -2.37 0.41 29.68
N VAL A 214 -1.94 1.60 30.14
CA VAL A 214 -0.69 1.82 30.88
C VAL A 214 -0.95 2.08 32.36
N SER A 215 -2.16 2.51 32.72
CA SER A 215 -2.57 2.70 34.12
C SER A 215 -4.08 2.53 34.25
N ARG A 216 -4.51 1.98 35.39
CA ARG A 216 -5.92 1.75 35.73
C ARG A 216 -6.15 2.02 37.19
N THR A 217 -7.25 2.65 37.53
CA THR A 217 -7.67 2.87 38.92
C THR A 217 -9.19 2.70 39.02
N ASP A 218 -9.64 1.93 40.00
CA ASP A 218 -11.04 1.78 40.32
C ASP A 218 -11.41 2.71 41.48
N PHE A 219 -12.62 3.26 41.49
CA PHE A 219 -13.16 4.11 42.52
C PHE A 219 -14.67 3.94 42.64
N ARG A 220 -15.25 4.39 43.74
CA ARG A 220 -16.71 4.30 43.94
C ARG A 220 -17.36 5.67 43.86
N VAL A 221 -18.48 5.75 43.17
CA VAL A 221 -19.37 6.90 43.17
C VAL A 221 -20.57 6.60 44.08
N GLU A 222 -20.83 7.52 45.02
CA GLU A 222 -21.89 7.45 46.01
C GLU A 222 -23.05 8.42 45.72
#